data_d6b490b805a78a53dd0e58486fb8b909
#
_entry.id   d6b490b805a78a53dd0e58486fb8b909
#
_cell.length_a   1.000
_cell.length_b   1.000
_cell.length_c   1.000
_cell.angle_alpha   90.00
_cell.angle_beta   90.00
_cell.angle_gamma   90.00
#
_symmetry.space_group_name_H-M   'P 1'
#
loop_
_entity.id
_entity.type
_entity.pdbx_description
1 polymer ?
#
loop_
_entity_poly.entity_id
_entity_poly.type
_entity_poly.pdbx_seq_one_letter_code
_entity_poly.pdbx_strand_id
1 'polypeptide(L)'
;MSEFSRIITLLRKEKGITQKQAAEQLGVSQALLSHYEKGIRECGLDFVVRVADFYGVSCDYLLGRSPDRNGLTLTVEDIPNPETAKDGVFHGSVLPTFNKKLISNSLNILYDKLNSCPDKGLVSEISAYLMIAVYKMFRLLYNAGPKNASNLFGVRKSVYSGYSDAAMHVAEANVEAILSGEDIGTGSSVKDTSAFSMTTEKLSKEYPLYATSLFNLIKTSEGRIDHKK
;
A
#
# COMPACT_ATOMS: atom_id res chain seq x y z
N MET A 1 -17.83 2.66 26.45
CA MET A 1 -16.63 3.43 26.04
C MET A 1 -16.21 2.84 24.71
N SER A 2 -16.03 3.64 23.66
CA SER A 2 -15.61 3.12 22.35
C SER A 2 -14.15 2.62 22.42
N GLU A 3 -13.78 1.66 21.57
CA GLU A 3 -12.40 1.18 21.50
C GLU A 3 -11.42 2.33 21.23
N PHE A 4 -11.78 3.26 20.35
CA PHE A 4 -11.03 4.48 20.09
C PHE A 4 -10.71 5.27 21.37
N SER A 5 -11.71 5.54 22.21
CA SER A 5 -11.54 6.30 23.46
C SER A 5 -10.57 5.63 24.44
N ARG A 6 -10.65 4.29 24.53
CA ARG A 6 -9.76 3.48 25.36
C ARG A 6 -8.32 3.55 24.84
N ILE A 7 -8.14 3.38 23.53
CA ILE A 7 -6.82 3.31 22.89
C ILE A 7 -6.11 4.65 22.95
N ILE A 8 -6.77 5.78 22.63
CA ILE A 8 -6.11 7.10 22.70
C ILE A 8 -5.71 7.47 24.13
N THR A 9 -6.52 7.09 25.13
CA THR A 9 -6.16 7.28 26.54
C THR A 9 -4.91 6.47 26.91
N LEU A 10 -4.82 5.22 26.44
CA LEU A 10 -3.67 4.34 26.68
C LEU A 10 -2.42 4.92 26.05
N LEU A 11 -2.46 5.28 24.75
CA LEU A 11 -1.32 5.84 24.02
C LEU A 11 -0.79 7.13 24.65
N ARG A 12 -1.70 8.01 25.11
CA ARG A 12 -1.28 9.23 25.82
C ARG A 12 -0.54 8.93 27.12
N LYS A 13 -1.05 7.98 27.91
CA LYS A 13 -0.43 7.55 29.18
C LYS A 13 0.93 6.91 28.93
N GLU A 14 1.06 6.07 27.92
CA GLU A 14 2.33 5.45 27.54
C GLU A 14 3.37 6.47 27.09
N LYS A 15 2.94 7.52 26.37
CA LYS A 15 3.81 8.62 25.98
C LYS A 15 4.16 9.54 27.16
N GLY A 16 3.56 9.33 28.33
CA GLY A 16 3.84 10.09 29.55
C GLY A 16 3.38 11.55 29.52
N ILE A 17 2.45 11.91 28.63
CA ILE A 17 1.99 13.29 28.45
C ILE A 17 0.62 13.54 29.06
N THR A 18 0.40 14.79 29.49
CA THR A 18 -0.90 15.25 30.03
C THR A 18 -1.93 15.43 28.92
N GLN A 19 -3.21 15.44 29.24
CA GLN A 19 -4.28 15.78 28.28
C GLN A 19 -4.07 17.17 27.67
N LYS A 20 -3.58 18.13 28.42
CA LYS A 20 -3.30 19.49 27.92
C LYS A 20 -2.22 19.46 26.84
N GLN A 21 -1.10 18.77 27.09
CA GLN A 21 0.00 18.65 26.13
C GLN A 21 -0.43 17.89 24.87
N ALA A 22 -1.17 16.79 25.04
CA ALA A 22 -1.68 16.03 23.88
C ALA A 22 -2.68 16.85 23.05
N ALA A 23 -3.58 17.60 23.69
CA ALA A 23 -4.53 18.47 23.02
C ALA A 23 -3.86 19.56 22.20
N GLU A 24 -2.83 20.19 22.76
CA GLU A 24 -2.01 21.21 22.09
C GLU A 24 -1.34 20.65 20.83
N GLN A 25 -0.72 19.47 20.91
CA GLN A 25 -0.08 18.81 19.78
C GLN A 25 -1.08 18.35 18.71
N LEU A 26 -2.26 17.93 19.13
CA LEU A 26 -3.34 17.49 18.22
C LEU A 26 -4.19 18.65 17.67
N GLY A 27 -3.91 19.90 18.06
CA GLY A 27 -4.63 21.08 17.58
C GLY A 27 -6.08 21.14 18.02
N VAL A 28 -6.39 20.67 19.26
CA VAL A 28 -7.74 20.70 19.83
C VAL A 28 -7.71 21.29 21.27
N SER A 29 -8.88 21.68 21.79
CA SER A 29 -8.95 22.07 23.21
C SER A 29 -8.83 20.85 24.13
N GLN A 30 -8.26 21.08 25.35
CA GLN A 30 -8.18 20.01 26.35
C GLN A 30 -9.58 19.43 26.70
N ALA A 31 -10.60 20.27 26.76
CA ALA A 31 -11.97 19.84 27.03
C ALA A 31 -12.49 18.88 25.93
N LEU A 32 -12.20 19.20 24.66
CA LEU A 32 -12.58 18.37 23.52
C LEU A 32 -11.85 17.02 23.54
N LEU A 33 -10.54 17.02 23.81
CA LEU A 33 -9.78 15.77 23.93
C LEU A 33 -10.30 14.93 25.11
N SER A 34 -10.65 15.56 26.24
CA SER A 34 -11.25 14.86 27.38
C SER A 34 -12.59 14.20 27.02
N HIS A 35 -13.41 14.84 26.19
CA HIS A 35 -14.66 14.25 25.71
C HIS A 35 -14.41 13.05 24.79
N TYR A 36 -13.41 13.10 23.91
CA TYR A 36 -13.02 11.98 23.07
C TYR A 36 -12.48 10.81 23.90
N GLU A 37 -11.61 11.06 24.87
CA GLU A 37 -11.06 10.02 25.76
C GLU A 37 -12.13 9.37 26.65
N LYS A 38 -13.17 10.11 27.04
CA LYS A 38 -14.31 9.57 27.82
C LYS A 38 -15.38 8.92 26.94
N GLY A 39 -15.29 9.05 25.61
CA GLY A 39 -16.30 8.54 24.69
C GLY A 39 -17.62 9.30 24.74
N ILE A 40 -17.61 10.53 25.26
CA ILE A 40 -18.80 11.41 25.35
C ILE A 40 -19.14 11.99 23.97
N ARG A 41 -18.10 12.16 23.12
CA ARG A 41 -18.23 12.71 21.76
C ARG A 41 -17.46 11.85 20.79
N GLU A 42 -18.01 11.64 19.60
CA GLU A 42 -17.33 11.02 18.49
C GLU A 42 -16.45 12.05 17.76
N CYS A 43 -15.30 11.60 17.27
CA CYS A 43 -14.38 12.43 16.50
C CYS A 43 -14.56 12.21 15.00
N GLY A 44 -14.28 13.24 14.21
CA GLY A 44 -14.23 13.13 12.75
C GLY A 44 -12.99 12.37 12.27
N LEU A 45 -13.06 11.89 11.02
CA LEU A 45 -11.98 11.12 10.38
C LEU A 45 -10.64 11.87 10.39
N ASP A 46 -10.65 13.19 10.13
CA ASP A 46 -9.44 14.03 10.16
C ASP A 46 -8.74 14.02 11.52
N PHE A 47 -9.50 13.92 12.60
CA PHE A 47 -8.91 13.81 13.93
C PHE A 47 -8.31 12.43 14.16
N VAL A 48 -8.95 11.37 13.69
CA VAL A 48 -8.41 9.99 13.76
C VAL A 48 -7.07 9.90 13.04
N VAL A 49 -6.96 10.48 11.85
CA VAL A 49 -5.70 10.53 11.06
C VAL A 49 -4.61 11.28 11.84
N ARG A 50 -4.90 12.48 12.36
CA ARG A 50 -3.93 13.24 13.17
C ARG A 50 -3.46 12.49 14.41
N VAL A 51 -4.36 11.78 15.08
CA VAL A 51 -4.02 10.94 16.24
C VAL A 51 -3.12 9.78 15.82
N ALA A 52 -3.42 9.14 14.68
CA ALA A 52 -2.60 8.07 14.12
C ALA A 52 -1.16 8.55 13.86
N ASP A 53 -1.02 9.68 13.17
CA ASP A 53 0.28 10.29 12.86
C ASP A 53 1.04 10.70 14.13
N PHE A 54 0.35 11.34 15.08
CA PHE A 54 0.97 11.83 16.33
C PHE A 54 1.52 10.72 17.23
N TYR A 55 0.80 9.58 17.29
CA TYR A 55 1.22 8.45 18.10
C TYR A 55 2.02 7.40 17.31
N GLY A 56 2.13 7.54 15.98
CA GLY A 56 2.82 6.59 15.12
C GLY A 56 2.12 5.22 15.08
N VAL A 57 0.79 5.23 15.02
CA VAL A 57 -0.03 4.01 14.98
C VAL A 57 -1.01 4.06 13.80
N SER A 58 -1.50 2.92 13.37
CA SER A 58 -2.50 2.86 12.30
C SER A 58 -3.88 3.31 12.76
N CYS A 59 -4.68 3.84 11.81
CA CYS A 59 -6.09 4.14 12.07
C CYS A 59 -6.88 2.88 12.45
N ASP A 60 -6.55 1.72 11.89
CA ASP A 60 -7.21 0.46 12.23
C ASP A 60 -6.97 0.04 13.67
N TYR A 61 -5.75 0.27 14.20
CA TYR A 61 -5.45 0.08 15.61
C TYR A 61 -6.27 1.02 16.49
N LEU A 62 -6.31 2.31 16.14
CA LEU A 62 -7.09 3.31 16.88
C LEU A 62 -8.58 2.99 16.92
N LEU A 63 -9.12 2.43 15.84
CA LEU A 63 -10.53 2.04 15.73
C LEU A 63 -10.81 0.66 16.32
N GLY A 64 -9.81 -0.02 16.89
CA GLY A 64 -9.96 -1.36 17.47
C GLY A 64 -10.17 -2.46 16.42
N ARG A 65 -9.87 -2.20 15.15
CA ARG A 65 -10.01 -3.15 14.04
C ARG A 65 -8.79 -4.04 13.85
N SER A 66 -7.65 -3.63 14.41
CA SER A 66 -6.41 -4.39 14.41
C SER A 66 -5.78 -4.38 15.80
N PRO A 67 -5.29 -5.50 16.31
CA PRO A 67 -4.49 -5.54 17.55
C PRO A 67 -3.07 -4.98 17.35
N ASP A 68 -2.61 -4.83 16.11
CA ASP A 68 -1.28 -4.35 15.79
C ASP A 68 -1.27 -2.82 15.62
N ARG A 69 -0.36 -2.16 16.35
CA ARG A 69 -0.18 -0.70 16.32
C ARG A 69 0.22 -0.17 14.96
N ASN A 70 0.99 -0.93 14.21
CA ASN A 70 1.52 -0.54 12.91
C ASN A 70 0.56 -0.83 11.73
N GLY A 71 -0.67 -1.25 12.03
CA GLY A 71 -1.66 -1.66 11.05
C GLY A 71 -1.70 -3.17 10.90
N LEU A 72 -2.65 -3.67 10.12
CA LEU A 72 -2.84 -5.10 9.93
C LEU A 72 -1.51 -5.77 9.51
N THR A 73 -0.78 -6.30 10.48
CA THR A 73 0.05 -7.48 10.26
C THR A 73 -0.92 -8.64 10.09
N LEU A 74 -1.53 -8.72 8.92
CA LEU A 74 -2.08 -9.99 8.51
C LEU A 74 -0.85 -10.85 8.22
N THR A 75 -0.53 -11.74 9.14
CA THR A 75 0.36 -12.85 8.83
C THR A 75 -0.30 -13.66 7.73
N VAL A 76 0.49 -14.39 6.94
CA VAL A 76 -0.09 -15.25 5.87
C VAL A 76 -1.06 -16.29 6.47
N GLU A 77 -0.95 -16.57 7.77
CA GLU A 77 -1.82 -17.42 8.57
C GLU A 77 -3.21 -16.80 8.82
N ASP A 78 -3.31 -15.46 8.81
CA ASP A 78 -4.58 -14.72 8.93
C ASP A 78 -5.34 -14.63 7.59
N ILE A 79 -4.72 -15.05 6.49
CA ILE A 79 -5.38 -15.16 5.19
C ILE A 79 -6.12 -16.50 5.19
N PRO A 80 -7.48 -16.51 5.12
CA PRO A 80 -8.20 -17.75 4.94
C PRO A 80 -7.64 -18.47 3.70
N ASN A 81 -7.11 -19.67 3.90
CA ASN A 81 -6.62 -20.50 2.79
C ASN A 81 -7.83 -20.75 1.86
N PRO A 82 -7.76 -20.39 0.57
CA PRO A 82 -8.86 -20.63 -0.37
C PRO A 82 -9.30 -22.09 -0.42
N GLU A 83 -8.40 -23.03 -0.11
CA GLU A 83 -8.65 -24.46 -0.09
C GLU A 83 -9.39 -24.95 1.16
N THR A 84 -9.40 -24.16 2.26
CA THR A 84 -10.09 -24.53 3.51
C THR A 84 -11.43 -23.83 3.71
N ALA A 85 -11.79 -22.90 2.83
CA ALA A 85 -13.10 -22.25 2.82
C ALA A 85 -14.16 -23.23 2.33
N LYS A 86 -14.55 -24.19 3.18
CA LYS A 86 -15.77 -24.96 2.98
C LYS A 86 -16.95 -24.01 3.06
N ASP A 87 -17.72 -24.02 1.99
CA ASP A 87 -19.06 -23.44 1.86
C ASP A 87 -19.23 -21.92 2.08
N GLY A 88 -19.21 -21.18 0.97
CA GLY A 88 -20.11 -20.03 0.78
C GLY A 88 -19.83 -18.74 1.54
N VAL A 89 -18.75 -18.59 2.28
CA VAL A 89 -18.46 -17.40 3.12
C VAL A 89 -17.49 -16.42 2.45
N PHE A 90 -17.13 -16.61 1.18
CA PHE A 90 -16.54 -15.53 0.39
C PHE A 90 -17.62 -14.54 -0.06
N HIS A 91 -18.42 -14.03 0.87
CA HIS A 91 -19.14 -12.79 0.65
C HIS A 91 -18.14 -11.62 0.70
N GLY A 92 -17.33 -11.58 -0.33
CA GLY A 92 -17.02 -10.42 -1.17
C GLY A 92 -16.06 -9.37 -0.65
N SER A 93 -15.60 -9.29 0.60
CA SER A 93 -14.95 -8.03 0.98
C SER A 93 -13.52 -8.09 1.55
N VAL A 94 -13.10 -9.20 2.12
CA VAL A 94 -11.80 -9.22 2.82
C VAL A 94 -10.62 -9.33 1.85
N LEU A 95 -10.63 -10.30 0.93
CA LEU A 95 -9.49 -10.56 0.03
C LEU A 95 -9.19 -9.41 -0.94
N PRO A 96 -10.18 -8.80 -1.63
CA PRO A 96 -9.92 -7.64 -2.49
C PRO A 96 -9.38 -6.45 -1.72
N THR A 97 -9.91 -6.18 -0.53
CA THR A 97 -9.47 -5.08 0.32
C THR A 97 -8.04 -5.31 0.81
N PHE A 98 -7.73 -6.54 1.21
CA PHE A 98 -6.40 -6.94 1.63
C PHE A 98 -5.38 -6.81 0.50
N ASN A 99 -5.65 -7.42 -0.67
CA ASN A 99 -4.75 -7.34 -1.83
C ASN A 99 -4.55 -5.89 -2.29
N LYS A 100 -5.61 -5.08 -2.27
CA LYS A 100 -5.49 -3.64 -2.55
C LYS A 100 -4.52 -2.97 -1.57
N LYS A 101 -4.62 -3.27 -0.27
CA LYS A 101 -3.73 -2.71 0.76
C LYS A 101 -2.27 -3.16 0.56
N LEU A 102 -2.04 -4.45 0.28
CA LEU A 102 -0.70 -4.96 -0.02
C LEU A 102 -0.07 -4.21 -1.20
N ILE A 103 -0.80 -4.09 -2.29
CA ILE A 103 -0.32 -3.44 -3.51
C ILE A 103 -0.08 -1.96 -3.25
N SER A 104 -1.04 -1.23 -2.66
CA SER A 104 -0.93 0.21 -2.42
C SER A 104 0.23 0.56 -1.50
N ASN A 105 0.40 -0.17 -0.39
CA ASN A 105 1.49 0.07 0.55
C ASN A 105 2.86 -0.26 -0.07
N SER A 106 2.95 -1.32 -0.86
CA SER A 106 4.18 -1.66 -1.58
C SER A 106 4.54 -0.63 -2.64
N LEU A 107 3.54 -0.08 -3.34
CA LEU A 107 3.73 1.02 -4.28
C LEU A 107 4.23 2.29 -3.59
N ASN A 108 3.76 2.61 -2.38
CA ASN A 108 4.27 3.75 -1.63
C ASN A 108 5.78 3.62 -1.37
N ILE A 109 6.26 2.45 -0.95
CA ILE A 109 7.70 2.20 -0.77
C ILE A 109 8.45 2.32 -2.11
N LEU A 110 7.93 1.70 -3.17
CA LEU A 110 8.55 1.74 -4.50
C LEU A 110 8.73 3.19 -4.99
N TYR A 111 7.67 4.00 -4.95
CA TYR A 111 7.73 5.38 -5.42
C TYR A 111 8.55 6.29 -4.52
N ASP A 112 8.60 6.03 -3.22
CA ASP A 112 9.49 6.76 -2.32
C ASP A 112 10.97 6.48 -2.63
N LYS A 113 11.32 5.22 -2.93
CA LYS A 113 12.66 4.86 -3.40
C LYS A 113 12.98 5.47 -4.76
N LEU A 114 12.03 5.54 -5.67
CA LEU A 114 12.18 6.23 -6.94
C LEU A 114 12.39 7.74 -6.77
N ASN A 115 11.69 8.36 -5.83
CA ASN A 115 11.90 9.79 -5.49
C ASN A 115 13.29 10.07 -4.91
N SER A 116 13.90 9.06 -4.27
CA SER A 116 15.27 9.16 -3.76
C SER A 116 16.32 9.07 -4.87
N CYS A 117 15.92 8.66 -6.09
CA CYS A 117 16.77 8.59 -7.28
C CYS A 117 16.25 9.60 -8.32
N PRO A 118 16.99 10.68 -8.62
CA PRO A 118 16.49 11.76 -9.48
C PRO A 118 16.48 11.42 -10.98
N ASP A 119 16.36 10.16 -11.34
CA ASP A 119 16.30 9.70 -12.73
C ASP A 119 14.85 9.65 -13.23
N LYS A 120 14.52 10.56 -14.15
CA LYS A 120 13.16 10.68 -14.72
C LYS A 120 12.80 9.51 -15.63
N GLY A 121 13.78 8.93 -16.33
CA GLY A 121 13.58 7.78 -17.21
C GLY A 121 13.18 6.56 -16.41
N LEU A 122 13.89 6.28 -15.31
CA LEU A 122 13.57 5.18 -14.42
C LEU A 122 12.15 5.27 -13.87
N VAL A 123 11.76 6.46 -13.38
CA VAL A 123 10.39 6.71 -12.90
C VAL A 123 9.38 6.51 -14.01
N SER A 124 9.65 7.00 -15.21
CA SER A 124 8.76 6.88 -16.38
C SER A 124 8.52 5.42 -16.77
N GLU A 125 9.59 4.64 -16.92
CA GLU A 125 9.49 3.25 -17.36
C GLU A 125 8.81 2.34 -16.34
N ILE A 126 9.15 2.47 -15.04
CA ILE A 126 8.46 1.72 -13.98
C ILE A 126 6.98 2.11 -13.92
N SER A 127 6.68 3.39 -14.03
CA SER A 127 5.28 3.85 -14.04
C SER A 127 4.53 3.35 -15.28
N ALA A 128 5.16 3.33 -16.45
CA ALA A 128 4.57 2.81 -17.69
C ALA A 128 4.21 1.32 -17.55
N TYR A 129 5.14 0.51 -17.01
CA TYR A 129 4.89 -0.91 -16.74
C TYR A 129 3.66 -1.11 -15.85
N LEU A 130 3.61 -0.42 -14.72
CA LEU A 130 2.51 -0.55 -13.75
C LEU A 130 1.17 -0.06 -14.34
N MET A 131 1.16 1.06 -15.05
CA MET A 131 -0.05 1.58 -15.70
C MET A 131 -0.58 0.61 -16.76
N ILE A 132 0.30 0.00 -17.57
CA ILE A 132 -0.09 -0.97 -18.59
C ILE A 132 -0.62 -2.25 -17.94
N ALA A 133 -0.02 -2.73 -16.85
CA ALA A 133 -0.52 -3.88 -16.09
C ALA A 133 -1.94 -3.65 -15.56
N VAL A 134 -2.19 -2.49 -14.95
CA VAL A 134 -3.52 -2.09 -14.48
C VAL A 134 -4.50 -1.98 -15.64
N TYR A 135 -4.12 -1.30 -16.72
CA TYR A 135 -4.94 -1.16 -17.94
C TYR A 135 -5.33 -2.53 -18.50
N LYS A 136 -4.40 -3.45 -18.61
CA LYS A 136 -4.63 -4.79 -19.14
C LYS A 136 -5.66 -5.55 -18.32
N MET A 137 -5.52 -5.56 -16.99
CA MET A 137 -6.44 -6.25 -16.09
C MET A 137 -7.80 -5.58 -16.06
N PHE A 138 -7.86 -4.25 -16.00
CA PHE A 138 -9.11 -3.52 -16.07
C PHE A 138 -9.87 -3.81 -17.37
N ARG A 139 -9.17 -3.81 -18.50
CA ARG A 139 -9.77 -4.08 -19.81
C ARG A 139 -10.30 -5.51 -19.95
N LEU A 140 -9.63 -6.50 -19.36
CA LEU A 140 -10.16 -7.86 -19.30
C LEU A 140 -11.51 -7.91 -18.58
N LEU A 141 -11.61 -7.29 -17.40
CA LEU A 141 -12.86 -7.21 -16.64
C LEU A 141 -13.93 -6.43 -17.40
N TYR A 142 -13.57 -5.30 -17.99
CA TYR A 142 -14.50 -4.50 -18.78
C TYR A 142 -15.07 -5.26 -19.96
N ASN A 143 -14.24 -6.00 -20.69
CA ASN A 143 -14.66 -6.78 -21.85
C ASN A 143 -15.53 -7.99 -21.47
N ALA A 144 -15.54 -8.43 -20.23
CA ALA A 144 -16.40 -9.50 -19.74
C ALA A 144 -17.85 -9.02 -19.54
N GLY A 145 -18.08 -7.71 -19.39
CA GLY A 145 -19.41 -7.14 -19.23
C GLY A 145 -20.14 -7.01 -20.59
N PRO A 146 -21.25 -7.73 -20.83
CA PRO A 146 -21.91 -7.75 -22.14
C PRO A 146 -22.56 -6.44 -22.56
N LYS A 147 -22.79 -5.52 -21.60
CA LYS A 147 -23.39 -4.21 -21.82
C LYS A 147 -22.38 -3.07 -21.96
N ASN A 148 -21.09 -3.37 -21.80
CA ASN A 148 -20.05 -2.36 -21.82
C ASN A 148 -19.75 -1.94 -23.26
N ALA A 149 -19.77 -0.63 -23.50
CA ALA A 149 -19.53 -0.09 -24.83
C ALA A 149 -18.06 -0.23 -25.24
N SER A 150 -17.81 -0.56 -26.52
CA SER A 150 -16.45 -0.79 -27.03
C SER A 150 -15.61 0.49 -27.22
N ASN A 151 -16.24 1.66 -27.12
CA ASN A 151 -15.62 2.96 -27.42
C ASN A 151 -14.73 3.54 -26.32
N LEU A 152 -14.65 2.90 -25.14
CA LEU A 152 -13.78 3.35 -24.06
C LEU A 152 -12.28 3.21 -24.41
N PHE A 153 -11.93 2.28 -25.30
CA PHE A 153 -10.55 1.95 -25.60
C PHE A 153 -10.19 2.25 -27.06
N GLY A 154 -9.14 3.04 -27.27
CA GLY A 154 -8.64 3.35 -28.62
C GLY A 154 -7.89 2.20 -29.30
N VAL A 155 -7.26 1.31 -28.52
CA VAL A 155 -6.56 0.13 -29.07
C VAL A 155 -7.55 -0.97 -29.39
N ARG A 156 -7.44 -1.58 -30.59
CA ARG A 156 -8.34 -2.66 -31.01
C ARG A 156 -8.29 -3.90 -30.09
N LYS A 157 -9.45 -4.54 -29.87
CA LYS A 157 -9.59 -5.72 -29.00
C LYS A 157 -8.68 -6.88 -29.41
N SER A 158 -8.46 -7.08 -30.70
CA SER A 158 -7.66 -8.17 -31.23
C SER A 158 -6.15 -8.09 -30.95
N VAL A 159 -5.62 -6.90 -30.66
CA VAL A 159 -4.17 -6.69 -30.53
C VAL A 159 -3.75 -6.15 -29.16
N TYR A 160 -4.68 -5.65 -28.32
CA TYR A 160 -4.29 -4.95 -27.11
C TYR A 160 -3.49 -5.82 -26.13
N SER A 161 -3.80 -7.11 -26.05
CA SER A 161 -3.10 -8.00 -25.12
C SER A 161 -1.64 -8.13 -25.53
N GLY A 162 -1.37 -8.51 -26.77
CA GLY A 162 0.03 -8.65 -27.25
C GLY A 162 0.80 -7.34 -27.25
N TYR A 163 0.15 -6.22 -27.59
CA TYR A 163 0.80 -4.92 -27.54
C TYR A 163 1.09 -4.47 -26.10
N SER A 164 0.21 -4.78 -25.15
CA SER A 164 0.46 -4.52 -23.74
C SER A 164 1.63 -5.34 -23.21
N ASP A 165 1.70 -6.64 -23.56
CA ASP A 165 2.79 -7.51 -23.14
C ASP A 165 4.12 -7.01 -23.73
N ALA A 166 4.15 -6.68 -25.02
CA ALA A 166 5.32 -6.13 -25.67
C ALA A 166 5.79 -4.81 -25.02
N ALA A 167 4.86 -3.90 -24.75
CA ALA A 167 5.19 -2.63 -24.12
C ALA A 167 5.68 -2.79 -22.67
N MET A 168 5.15 -3.75 -21.92
CA MET A 168 5.63 -4.06 -20.56
C MET A 168 7.06 -4.62 -20.61
N HIS A 169 7.36 -5.54 -21.54
CA HIS A 169 8.73 -6.08 -21.69
C HIS A 169 9.72 -5.01 -22.15
N VAL A 170 9.31 -4.08 -23.00
CA VAL A 170 10.18 -2.95 -23.39
C VAL A 170 10.47 -2.07 -22.19
N ALA A 171 9.45 -1.73 -21.39
CA ALA A 171 9.63 -0.92 -20.16
C ALA A 171 10.55 -1.64 -19.16
N GLU A 172 10.40 -2.95 -18.98
CA GLU A 172 11.26 -3.78 -18.12
C GLU A 172 12.72 -3.76 -18.60
N ALA A 173 12.96 -3.99 -19.88
CA ALA A 173 14.29 -3.93 -20.47
C ALA A 173 14.93 -2.53 -20.34
N ASN A 174 14.15 -1.47 -20.52
CA ASN A 174 14.62 -0.10 -20.32
C ASN A 174 15.01 0.16 -18.86
N VAL A 175 14.24 -0.33 -17.89
CA VAL A 175 14.57 -0.25 -16.46
C VAL A 175 15.90 -0.96 -16.18
N GLU A 176 16.09 -2.17 -16.70
CA GLU A 176 17.34 -2.93 -16.53
C GLU A 176 18.54 -2.18 -17.11
N ALA A 177 18.42 -1.63 -18.32
CA ALA A 177 19.47 -0.84 -18.96
C ALA A 177 19.83 0.41 -18.14
N ILE A 178 18.82 1.20 -17.72
CA ILE A 178 19.04 2.41 -16.90
C ILE A 178 19.74 2.06 -15.59
N LEU A 179 19.33 0.99 -14.91
CA LEU A 179 19.93 0.53 -13.65
C LEU A 179 21.35 -0.02 -13.84
N SER A 180 21.68 -0.54 -15.04
CA SER A 180 23.03 -0.95 -15.42
C SER A 180 23.93 0.23 -15.78
N GLY A 181 23.40 1.44 -15.79
CA GLY A 181 24.12 2.66 -16.15
C GLY A 181 24.18 2.95 -17.65
N GLU A 182 23.39 2.24 -18.46
CA GLU A 182 23.27 2.45 -19.90
C GLU A 182 22.25 3.56 -20.19
N ASP A 183 22.56 4.43 -21.14
CA ASP A 183 21.63 5.43 -21.65
C ASP A 183 20.84 4.86 -22.83
N ILE A 184 19.54 4.74 -22.66
CA ILE A 184 18.60 4.27 -23.70
C ILE A 184 18.20 5.37 -24.70
N GLY A 185 18.96 6.46 -24.79
CA GLY A 185 18.66 7.60 -25.66
C GLY A 185 17.74 8.65 -25.02
N THR A 186 17.45 8.53 -23.74
CA THR A 186 16.63 9.51 -22.97
C THR A 186 17.49 10.42 -22.10
N GLY A 187 18.81 10.24 -22.08
CA GLY A 187 19.73 10.89 -21.15
C GLY A 187 19.60 10.37 -19.72
N SER A 188 18.96 9.22 -19.54
CA SER A 188 18.69 8.58 -18.25
C SER A 188 19.64 7.42 -18.05
N SER A 189 20.44 7.47 -16.97
CA SER A 189 21.26 6.36 -16.51
C SER A 189 21.57 6.51 -15.02
N VAL A 190 21.39 5.46 -14.25
CA VAL A 190 21.69 5.46 -12.82
C VAL A 190 23.13 5.02 -12.59
N LYS A 191 24.00 5.96 -12.23
CA LYS A 191 25.42 5.67 -11.92
C LYS A 191 25.65 5.20 -10.50
N ASP A 192 24.77 5.59 -9.58
CA ASP A 192 24.84 5.23 -8.16
C ASP A 192 23.53 4.59 -7.73
N THR A 193 23.58 3.31 -7.46
CA THR A 193 22.45 2.51 -6.97
C THR A 193 22.36 2.44 -5.45
N SER A 194 23.19 3.17 -4.70
CA SER A 194 23.22 3.15 -3.24
C SER A 194 21.88 3.56 -2.60
N ALA A 195 21.12 4.44 -3.28
CA ALA A 195 19.76 4.81 -2.88
C ALA A 195 18.79 3.61 -2.82
N PHE A 196 19.06 2.55 -3.61
CA PHE A 196 18.25 1.33 -3.64
C PHE A 196 18.74 0.26 -2.68
N SER A 197 19.72 0.57 -1.81
CA SER A 197 20.15 -0.37 -0.75
C SER A 197 19.04 -0.58 0.26
N MET A 198 18.39 -1.74 0.21
CA MET A 198 17.23 -2.11 1.03
C MET A 198 17.50 -3.44 1.74
N THR A 199 17.73 -3.38 3.06
CA THR A 199 17.69 -4.57 3.91
C THR A 199 16.34 -4.66 4.61
N THR A 200 15.98 -5.83 5.11
CA THR A 200 14.73 -6.06 5.84
C THR A 200 14.62 -5.14 7.04
N GLU A 201 15.74 -4.98 7.79
CA GLU A 201 15.81 -4.11 8.95
C GLU A 201 15.66 -2.64 8.57
N LYS A 202 16.31 -2.22 7.48
CA LYS A 202 16.23 -0.85 6.98
C LYS A 202 14.82 -0.51 6.51
N LEU A 203 14.21 -1.41 5.72
CA LEU A 203 12.82 -1.26 5.28
C LEU A 203 11.84 -1.21 6.45
N SER A 204 11.98 -2.07 7.45
CA SER A 204 11.12 -2.07 8.63
C SER A 204 11.25 -0.79 9.45
N LYS A 205 12.46 -0.21 9.52
CA LYS A 205 12.74 1.03 10.24
C LYS A 205 12.24 2.27 9.48
N GLU A 206 12.47 2.33 8.18
CA GLU A 206 12.08 3.48 7.34
C GLU A 206 10.57 3.49 7.04
N TYR A 207 9.96 2.30 6.89
CA TYR A 207 8.56 2.14 6.49
C TYR A 207 7.76 1.27 7.48
N PRO A 208 7.67 1.63 8.75
CA PRO A 208 7.05 0.78 9.78
C PRO A 208 5.59 0.43 9.47
N LEU A 209 4.87 1.30 8.72
CA LEU A 209 3.47 1.08 8.33
C LEU A 209 3.30 0.24 7.05
N TYR A 210 4.34 0.14 6.22
CA TYR A 210 4.23 -0.43 4.87
C TYR A 210 5.10 -1.68 4.66
N ALA A 211 6.20 -1.84 5.40
CA ALA A 211 7.17 -2.90 5.18
C ALA A 211 6.55 -4.29 5.24
N THR A 212 5.68 -4.55 6.22
CA THR A 212 4.97 -5.83 6.35
C THR A 212 4.12 -6.13 5.11
N SER A 213 3.45 -5.11 4.55
CA SER A 213 2.69 -5.28 3.30
C SER A 213 3.59 -5.69 2.14
N LEU A 214 4.76 -5.06 2.01
CA LEU A 214 5.75 -5.40 0.97
C LEU A 214 6.25 -6.83 1.13
N PHE A 215 6.61 -7.27 2.36
CA PHE A 215 7.09 -8.62 2.60
C PHE A 215 6.01 -9.67 2.30
N ASN A 216 4.76 -9.41 2.66
CA ASN A 216 3.63 -10.29 2.32
C ASN A 216 3.35 -10.30 0.80
N LEU A 217 3.48 -9.16 0.11
CA LEU A 217 3.36 -9.11 -1.35
C LEU A 217 4.45 -9.97 -2.00
N ILE A 218 5.72 -9.83 -1.58
CA ILE A 218 6.84 -10.65 -2.09
C ILE A 218 6.53 -12.13 -1.90
N LYS A 219 6.23 -12.56 -0.67
CA LYS A 219 5.93 -13.97 -0.35
C LYS A 219 4.77 -14.53 -1.20
N THR A 220 3.71 -13.73 -1.36
CA THR A 220 2.53 -14.15 -2.14
C THR A 220 2.86 -14.25 -3.62
N SER A 221 3.68 -13.33 -4.15
CA SER A 221 4.10 -13.34 -5.55
C SER A 221 5.06 -14.49 -5.85
N GLU A 222 6.05 -14.73 -4.99
CA GLU A 222 7.00 -15.84 -5.12
C GLU A 222 6.28 -17.20 -5.07
N GLY A 223 5.28 -17.35 -4.20
CA GLY A 223 4.45 -18.56 -4.14
C GLY A 223 3.61 -18.81 -5.40
N ARG A 224 3.40 -17.78 -6.24
CA ARG A 224 2.74 -17.92 -7.55
C ARG A 224 3.74 -18.20 -8.68
N ILE A 225 4.97 -17.68 -8.55
CA ILE A 225 6.04 -17.84 -9.55
C ILE A 225 6.69 -19.22 -9.42
N ASP A 226 6.90 -19.69 -8.19
CA ASP A 226 7.50 -21.00 -7.91
C ASP A 226 6.44 -22.11 -8.06
N HIS A 227 6.30 -22.61 -9.30
CA HIS A 227 5.37 -23.70 -9.63
C HIS A 227 5.78 -25.08 -9.08
N LYS A 228 6.70 -25.14 -8.10
CA LYS A 228 7.12 -26.40 -7.46
C LYS A 228 6.17 -26.81 -6.33
N LYS A 229 4.87 -26.89 -6.62
CA LYS A 229 3.91 -27.64 -5.81
C LYS A 229 2.94 -28.41 -6.69
#